data_46f2e9556ea349e0385b727f30dc8b67
#
_entry.id   46f2e9556ea349e0385b727f30dc8b67
#
_cell.length_a   1.000
_cell.length_b   1.000
_cell.length_c   1.000
_cell.angle_alpha   90.00
_cell.angle_beta   90.00
_cell.angle_gamma   90.00
#
_symmetry.space_group_name_H-M   'P 1'
#
loop_
_entity.id
_entity.type
_entity.pdbx_description
1 polymer ?
#
loop_
_entity_poly.entity_id
_entity_poly.type
_entity_poly.pdbx_seq_one_letter_code
_entity_poly.pdbx_strand_id
1 'polypeptide(L)'
;MNNNIELKMHILEKYGIATEPKSIEFCREAYKFVYGEQSSEEVIDITADPVAVDLGLPSGTKWADRNIGASKPEETGLYFSWGNTEGHKAGMDYDFEDDYDNTPGAKLTGDIDLEHDAAHVNLGEPWKMPTKEQFKELVENCTSERTTLNGYLGRRFTSKINGESIFLPFAGYIDGTSLSNHGSDGYYWSSSLGSSAYGYNLGFYSSGVYPAYYDNRFYGFSVRAVQ
;
A
#
# COMPACT_ATOMS: atom_id res chain seq x y z
N MET A 1 9.86 13.67 4.26
CA MET A 1 8.84 14.75 4.30
C MET A 1 7.60 14.23 3.60
N ASN A 2 6.43 14.39 4.17
CA ASN A 2 5.18 13.72 3.75
C ASN A 2 4.82 14.07 2.31
N ASN A 3 4.64 13.09 1.40
CA ASN A 3 4.22 13.29 -0.01
C ASN A 3 2.99 14.20 -0.15
N ASN A 4 2.15 14.24 0.88
CA ASN A 4 1.02 15.14 1.00
C ASN A 4 1.44 16.63 1.12
N ILE A 5 2.62 16.90 1.66
CA ILE A 5 3.16 18.27 1.78
C ILE A 5 3.77 18.70 0.46
N GLU A 6 4.45 17.81 -0.26
CA GLU A 6 5.07 18.14 -1.57
C GLU A 6 4.01 18.35 -2.65
N LEU A 7 2.96 17.53 -2.70
CA LEU A 7 1.84 17.76 -3.61
C LEU A 7 1.12 19.08 -3.30
N LYS A 8 0.94 19.41 -2.01
CA LYS A 8 0.38 20.70 -1.57
C LYS A 8 1.28 21.86 -1.99
N MET A 9 2.58 21.75 -1.80
CA MET A 9 3.54 22.78 -2.19
C MET A 9 3.60 22.97 -3.71
N HIS A 10 3.60 21.88 -4.46
CA HIS A 10 3.62 21.94 -5.93
C HIS A 10 2.36 22.63 -6.51
N ILE A 11 1.18 22.38 -5.92
CA ILE A 11 -0.05 23.08 -6.31
C ILE A 11 0.03 24.56 -5.95
N LEU A 12 0.52 24.91 -4.77
CA LEU A 12 0.66 26.29 -4.31
C LEU A 12 1.68 27.07 -5.14
N GLU A 13 2.82 26.48 -5.47
CA GLU A 13 3.84 27.08 -6.33
C GLU A 13 3.36 27.31 -7.75
N LYS A 14 2.68 26.30 -8.34
CA LYS A 14 2.17 26.36 -9.71
C LYS A 14 1.13 27.48 -9.91
N TYR A 15 0.39 27.84 -8.88
CA TYR A 15 -0.69 28.84 -8.95
C TYR A 15 -0.39 30.12 -8.18
N GLY A 16 0.85 30.33 -7.69
CA GLY A 16 1.31 31.58 -7.06
C GLY A 16 0.64 31.90 -5.71
N ILE A 17 0.18 30.86 -4.99
CA ILE A 17 -0.46 31.02 -3.68
C ILE A 17 0.60 30.94 -2.60
N ALA A 18 0.65 31.87 -1.66
CA ALA A 18 1.69 31.99 -0.63
C ALA A 18 1.83 30.73 0.26
N THR A 19 3.06 30.37 0.55
CA THR A 19 3.58 29.07 1.02
C THR A 19 3.35 28.73 2.49
N GLU A 20 2.41 29.31 3.21
CA GLU A 20 2.09 28.88 4.58
C GLU A 20 0.93 27.88 4.55
N PRO A 21 1.09 26.67 5.11
CA PRO A 21 0.02 25.67 5.10
C PRO A 21 -1.07 26.05 6.10
N LYS A 22 -2.04 26.79 5.61
CA LYS A 22 -3.31 26.97 6.31
C LYS A 22 -4.17 25.77 5.97
N SER A 23 -4.73 25.14 6.98
CA SER A 23 -5.65 24.00 7.08
C SER A 23 -6.06 23.25 5.80
N ILE A 24 -6.39 21.97 5.93
CA ILE A 24 -7.01 21.08 4.92
C ILE A 24 -8.19 21.76 4.21
N GLU A 25 -8.92 22.60 4.91
CA GLU A 25 -10.05 23.36 4.42
C GLU A 25 -9.67 24.36 3.31
N PHE A 26 -8.54 25.04 3.45
CA PHE A 26 -8.02 25.95 2.41
C PHE A 26 -7.63 25.20 1.13
N CYS A 27 -7.05 24.01 1.24
CA CYS A 27 -6.72 23.18 0.08
C CYS A 27 -8.00 22.68 -0.65
N ARG A 28 -9.06 22.39 0.10
CA ARG A 28 -10.38 22.04 -0.47
C ARG A 28 -10.99 23.21 -1.24
N GLU A 29 -10.96 24.41 -0.69
CA GLU A 29 -11.48 25.63 -1.33
C GLU A 29 -10.68 25.99 -2.59
N ALA A 30 -9.35 25.89 -2.54
CA ALA A 30 -8.49 26.13 -3.68
C ALA A 30 -8.73 25.12 -4.81
N TYR A 31 -8.96 23.84 -4.48
CA TYR A 31 -9.30 22.81 -5.47
C TYR A 31 -10.65 23.07 -6.13
N LYS A 32 -11.69 23.44 -5.36
CA LYS A 32 -13.01 23.81 -5.88
C LYS A 32 -12.92 25.02 -6.81
N PHE A 33 -12.11 26.01 -6.46
CA PHE A 33 -11.94 27.23 -7.27
C PHE A 33 -11.27 26.93 -8.63
N VAL A 34 -10.31 26.00 -8.67
CA VAL A 34 -9.54 25.67 -9.89
C VAL A 34 -10.29 24.74 -10.83
N TYR A 35 -11.07 23.80 -10.29
CA TYR A 35 -11.70 22.72 -11.07
C TYR A 35 -13.22 22.83 -11.18
N GLY A 36 -13.83 23.86 -10.57
CA GLY A 36 -15.27 24.10 -10.60
C GLY A 36 -16.09 23.12 -9.75
N GLU A 37 -17.27 23.55 -9.31
CA GLU A 37 -18.27 22.64 -8.75
C GLU A 37 -18.86 21.78 -9.88
N GLN A 38 -18.22 20.66 -10.17
CA GLN A 38 -18.87 19.62 -10.97
C GLN A 38 -19.65 18.72 -10.02
N SER A 39 -20.97 18.73 -10.21
CA SER A 39 -21.99 17.76 -9.78
C SER A 39 -21.58 16.73 -8.70
N SER A 40 -22.47 16.51 -7.76
CA SER A 40 -22.62 15.48 -6.72
C SER A 40 -22.03 14.07 -6.93
N GLU A 41 -20.87 13.96 -7.57
CA GLU A 41 -20.01 12.79 -7.49
C GLU A 41 -19.20 12.93 -6.21
N GLU A 42 -19.20 11.89 -5.39
CA GLU A 42 -18.42 11.78 -4.15
C GLU A 42 -17.05 12.43 -4.35
N VAL A 43 -16.78 13.49 -3.61
CA VAL A 43 -15.43 14.03 -3.49
C VAL A 43 -14.60 12.91 -2.89
N ILE A 44 -13.88 12.17 -3.73
CA ILE A 44 -12.96 11.13 -3.27
C ILE A 44 -11.92 11.87 -2.43
N ASP A 45 -12.04 11.76 -1.14
CA ASP A 45 -11.06 12.29 -0.20
C ASP A 45 -9.79 11.42 -0.28
N ILE A 46 -8.93 11.74 -1.24
CA ILE A 46 -7.62 11.06 -1.43
C ILE A 46 -6.68 11.26 -0.22
N THR A 47 -7.11 12.06 0.76
CA THR A 47 -6.36 12.32 1.99
C THR A 47 -6.92 11.56 3.18
N ALA A 48 -8.07 10.88 3.06
CA ALA A 48 -8.62 10.10 4.15
C ALA A 48 -7.71 8.90 4.46
N ASP A 49 -7.44 8.68 5.72
CA ASP A 49 -6.75 7.47 6.18
C ASP A 49 -7.53 6.22 5.76
N PRO A 50 -6.86 5.09 5.51
CA PRO A 50 -7.55 3.86 5.23
C PRO A 50 -8.44 3.45 6.40
N VAL A 51 -9.60 2.86 6.10
CA VAL A 51 -10.51 2.34 7.10
C VAL A 51 -9.98 0.99 7.61
N ALA A 52 -9.97 0.84 8.94
CA ALA A 52 -9.59 -0.43 9.56
C ALA A 52 -10.76 -1.42 9.53
N VAL A 53 -10.61 -2.50 8.79
CA VAL A 53 -11.58 -3.59 8.69
C VAL A 53 -11.27 -4.65 9.76
N ASP A 54 -12.21 -4.88 10.67
CA ASP A 54 -12.11 -5.91 11.70
C ASP A 54 -12.64 -7.24 11.15
N LEU A 55 -11.73 -8.16 10.85
CA LEU A 55 -12.05 -9.50 10.38
C LEU A 55 -12.31 -10.48 11.53
N GLY A 56 -12.28 -10.02 12.78
CA GLY A 56 -12.44 -10.87 13.97
C GLY A 56 -11.30 -11.87 14.16
N LEU A 57 -10.11 -11.56 13.68
CA LEU A 57 -8.96 -12.46 13.74
C LEU A 57 -8.52 -12.69 15.20
N PRO A 58 -7.99 -13.87 15.55
CA PRO A 58 -7.59 -14.21 16.93
C PRO A 58 -6.60 -13.22 17.56
N SER A 59 -5.70 -12.64 16.78
CA SER A 59 -4.76 -11.60 17.27
C SER A 59 -5.40 -10.24 17.53
N GLY A 60 -6.62 -10.01 17.02
CA GLY A 60 -7.28 -8.71 17.01
C GLY A 60 -6.75 -7.77 15.90
N THR A 61 -5.88 -8.25 15.03
CA THR A 61 -5.36 -7.48 13.88
C THR A 61 -6.50 -7.00 13.00
N LYS A 62 -6.51 -5.71 12.71
CA LYS A 62 -7.40 -5.10 11.72
C LYS A 62 -6.61 -4.72 10.48
N TRP A 63 -7.21 -4.89 9.32
CA TRP A 63 -6.59 -4.66 8.02
C TRP A 63 -7.08 -3.35 7.40
N ALA A 64 -6.21 -2.61 6.78
CA ALA A 64 -6.61 -1.47 5.96
C ALA A 64 -7.53 -1.92 4.81
N ASP A 65 -8.55 -1.12 4.47
CA ASP A 65 -9.46 -1.39 3.37
C ASP A 65 -8.77 -1.29 1.99
N ARG A 66 -7.66 -0.55 1.90
CA ARG A 66 -6.93 -0.25 0.66
C ARG A 66 -5.41 -0.25 0.85
N ASN A 67 -4.68 -0.31 -0.26
CA ASN A 67 -3.21 -0.26 -0.25
C ASN A 67 -2.69 1.16 0.06
N ILE A 68 -1.45 1.27 0.51
CA ILE A 68 -0.80 2.59 0.69
C ILE A 68 -0.77 3.32 -0.66
N GLY A 69 -1.17 4.59 -0.64
CA GLY A 69 -1.23 5.45 -1.82
C GLY A 69 -2.40 5.17 -2.77
N ALA A 70 -3.32 4.27 -2.41
CA ALA A 70 -4.59 4.05 -3.09
C ALA A 70 -5.68 4.93 -2.50
N SER A 71 -6.64 5.35 -3.32
CA SER A 71 -7.86 6.04 -2.88
C SER A 71 -9.04 5.10 -2.68
N LYS A 72 -8.99 3.90 -3.28
CA LYS A 72 -10.05 2.88 -3.26
C LYS A 72 -9.46 1.48 -3.06
N PRO A 73 -10.26 0.52 -2.55
CA PRO A 73 -9.81 -0.84 -2.27
C PRO A 73 -9.26 -1.60 -3.48
N GLU A 74 -9.74 -1.30 -4.67
CA GLU A 74 -9.36 -1.96 -5.93
C GLU A 74 -8.09 -1.41 -6.57
N GLU A 75 -7.59 -0.26 -6.11
CA GLU A 75 -6.40 0.36 -6.67
C GLU A 75 -5.12 -0.28 -6.13
N THR A 76 -4.09 -0.34 -6.96
CA THR A 76 -2.78 -0.94 -6.61
C THR A 76 -2.00 -0.10 -5.61
N GLY A 77 -2.22 1.24 -5.61
CA GLY A 77 -1.47 2.18 -4.77
C GLY A 77 -0.03 2.36 -5.22
N LEU A 78 0.87 2.48 -4.25
CA LEU A 78 2.30 2.62 -4.44
C LEU A 78 3.00 1.27 -4.28
N TYR A 79 4.16 1.15 -4.93
CA TYR A 79 5.09 0.03 -4.81
C TYR A 79 6.31 0.46 -4.01
N PHE A 80 6.80 -0.42 -3.16
CA PHE A 80 7.92 -0.20 -2.25
C PHE A 80 8.93 -1.33 -2.41
N SER A 81 10.21 -1.04 -2.41
CA SER A 81 11.22 -2.05 -2.10
C SER A 81 11.21 -2.33 -0.59
N TRP A 82 11.63 -3.53 -0.19
CA TRP A 82 11.53 -3.97 1.20
C TRP A 82 12.37 -3.12 2.15
N GLY A 83 11.73 -2.54 3.16
CA GLY A 83 12.37 -1.65 4.14
C GLY A 83 12.58 -0.21 3.63
N ASN A 84 12.03 0.13 2.46
CA ASN A 84 12.00 1.50 1.96
C ASN A 84 10.63 2.13 2.23
N THR A 85 10.62 3.38 2.67
CA THR A 85 9.41 4.14 3.02
C THR A 85 8.96 5.08 1.91
N GLU A 86 9.79 5.30 0.90
CA GLU A 86 9.43 6.01 -0.32
C GLU A 86 8.78 5.04 -1.31
N GLY A 87 7.53 5.33 -1.69
CA GLY A 87 6.75 4.51 -2.61
C GLY A 87 6.63 5.16 -3.98
N HIS A 88 6.64 4.34 -5.03
CA HIS A 88 6.60 4.79 -6.42
C HIS A 88 5.41 4.20 -7.17
N LYS A 89 4.84 4.95 -8.11
CA LYS A 89 3.80 4.43 -9.01
C LYS A 89 4.45 3.67 -10.16
N ALA A 90 3.74 2.66 -10.67
CA ALA A 90 4.16 2.00 -11.90
C ALA A 90 4.27 3.00 -13.06
N GLY A 91 5.33 2.83 -13.88
CA GLY A 91 5.60 3.70 -15.02
C GLY A 91 6.28 5.04 -14.68
N MET A 92 6.70 5.23 -13.42
CA MET A 92 7.62 6.33 -13.08
C MET A 92 9.05 5.98 -13.49
N ASP A 93 9.86 7.03 -13.69
CA ASP A 93 11.29 6.91 -13.95
C ASP A 93 12.04 6.63 -12.64
N TYR A 94 11.90 5.41 -12.14
CA TYR A 94 12.54 4.89 -10.94
C TYR A 94 12.90 3.43 -11.15
N ASP A 95 14.19 3.09 -10.96
CA ASP A 95 14.70 1.73 -11.07
C ASP A 95 14.84 1.10 -9.69
N PHE A 96 13.96 0.15 -9.38
CA PHE A 96 13.91 -0.52 -8.09
C PHE A 96 15.15 -1.37 -7.80
N GLU A 97 15.77 -1.95 -8.82
CA GLU A 97 16.96 -2.80 -8.66
C GLU A 97 18.23 -1.95 -8.51
N ASP A 98 18.45 -1.01 -9.40
CA ASP A 98 19.66 -0.17 -9.40
C ASP A 98 19.74 0.75 -8.19
N ASP A 99 18.60 1.26 -7.71
CA ASP A 99 18.56 2.21 -6.60
C ASP A 99 18.52 1.54 -5.23
N TYR A 100 18.18 0.23 -5.14
CA TYR A 100 17.94 -0.43 -3.86
C TYR A 100 19.14 -0.38 -2.91
N ASP A 101 20.35 -0.66 -3.37
CA ASP A 101 21.56 -0.68 -2.52
C ASP A 101 21.85 0.69 -1.87
N ASN A 102 21.29 1.76 -2.41
CA ASN A 102 21.39 3.12 -1.87
C ASN A 102 20.29 3.43 -0.84
N THR A 103 19.30 2.55 -0.65
CA THR A 103 18.19 2.76 0.29
C THR A 103 18.54 2.31 1.71
N PRO A 104 17.91 2.90 2.74
CA PRO A 104 18.06 2.41 4.12
C PRO A 104 17.65 0.93 4.27
N GLY A 105 16.63 0.49 3.53
CA GLY A 105 16.13 -0.88 3.57
C GLY A 105 17.18 -1.94 3.24
N ALA A 106 18.09 -1.65 2.32
CA ALA A 106 19.16 -2.59 1.93
C ALA A 106 20.10 -2.96 3.08
N LYS A 107 20.20 -2.11 4.09
CA LYS A 107 21.11 -2.27 5.24
C LYS A 107 20.48 -2.98 6.44
N LEU A 108 19.19 -3.26 6.41
CA LEU A 108 18.49 -3.94 7.50
C LEU A 108 18.94 -5.41 7.64
N THR A 109 19.24 -5.80 8.88
CA THR A 109 19.67 -7.16 9.24
C THR A 109 18.65 -7.89 10.13
N GLY A 110 17.52 -7.27 10.42
CA GLY A 110 16.37 -7.77 11.18
C GLY A 110 15.07 -7.46 10.49
N ASP A 111 13.97 -7.77 11.14
CA ASP A 111 12.64 -7.34 10.70
C ASP A 111 12.58 -5.81 10.59
N ILE A 112 11.68 -5.30 9.73
CA ILE A 112 11.49 -3.86 9.54
C ILE A 112 11.08 -3.22 10.88
N ASP A 113 11.84 -2.22 11.31
CA ASP A 113 11.50 -1.36 12.44
C ASP A 113 10.57 -0.20 12.02
N LEU A 114 10.08 0.59 12.96
CA LEU A 114 9.12 1.65 12.68
C LEU A 114 9.66 2.76 11.76
N GLU A 115 10.95 3.02 11.78
CA GLU A 115 11.59 4.04 10.94
C GLU A 115 11.61 3.62 9.47
N HIS A 116 11.67 2.31 9.21
CA HIS A 116 11.70 1.71 7.88
C HIS A 116 10.36 1.09 7.46
N ASP A 117 9.33 1.20 8.30
CA ASP A 117 8.01 0.66 8.02
C ASP A 117 7.21 1.62 7.11
N ALA A 118 6.99 1.19 5.86
CA ALA A 118 6.28 1.99 4.87
C ALA A 118 4.86 2.37 5.32
N ALA A 119 4.16 1.51 6.05
CA ALA A 119 2.82 1.83 6.54
C ALA A 119 2.87 2.84 7.68
N HIS A 120 3.78 2.64 8.64
CA HIS A 120 3.94 3.58 9.76
C HIS A 120 4.33 4.98 9.28
N VAL A 121 5.32 5.07 8.38
CA VAL A 121 5.82 6.36 7.90
C VAL A 121 4.80 7.10 7.01
N ASN A 122 4.05 6.38 6.17
CA ASN A 122 3.12 7.01 5.24
C ASN A 122 1.73 7.28 5.83
N LEU A 123 1.28 6.48 6.80
CA LEU A 123 -0.06 6.57 7.39
C LEU A 123 -0.05 7.07 8.85
N GLY A 124 1.08 6.95 9.55
CA GLY A 124 1.18 7.27 10.99
C GLY A 124 0.64 6.16 11.89
N GLU A 125 0.70 6.39 13.22
CA GLU A 125 0.09 5.48 14.20
C GLU A 125 -1.43 5.38 14.00
N PRO A 126 -2.04 4.19 14.20
CA PRO A 126 -1.42 2.94 14.68
C PRO A 126 -1.00 1.98 13.55
N TRP A 127 -0.90 2.45 12.31
CA TRP A 127 -0.65 1.63 11.14
C TRP A 127 0.77 1.09 11.07
N LYS A 128 0.90 -0.18 10.65
CA LYS A 128 2.18 -0.88 10.42
C LYS A 128 2.09 -1.82 9.22
N MET A 129 3.22 -2.21 8.68
CA MET A 129 3.29 -3.34 7.75
C MET A 129 2.95 -4.64 8.48
N PRO A 130 2.19 -5.56 7.84
CA PRO A 130 1.89 -6.84 8.44
C PRO A 130 3.16 -7.70 8.57
N THR A 131 3.22 -8.51 9.62
CA THR A 131 4.21 -9.57 9.72
C THR A 131 3.82 -10.78 8.86
N LYS A 132 4.77 -11.66 8.62
CA LYS A 132 4.53 -12.96 7.97
C LYS A 132 3.47 -13.78 8.72
N GLU A 133 3.48 -13.74 10.03
CA GLU A 133 2.53 -14.44 10.89
C GLU A 133 1.11 -13.88 10.75
N GLN A 134 0.95 -12.57 10.61
CA GLN A 134 -0.36 -11.95 10.36
C GLN A 134 -0.92 -12.32 8.98
N PHE A 135 -0.08 -12.46 7.95
CA PHE A 135 -0.51 -13.00 6.67
C PHE A 135 -0.96 -14.47 6.76
N LYS A 136 -0.26 -15.31 7.54
CA LYS A 136 -0.69 -16.68 7.80
C LYS A 136 -2.04 -16.71 8.51
N GLU A 137 -2.20 -15.90 9.56
CA GLU A 137 -3.46 -15.79 10.28
C GLU A 137 -4.61 -15.37 9.36
N LEU A 138 -4.40 -14.37 8.49
CA LEU A 138 -5.37 -13.95 7.48
C LEU A 138 -5.81 -15.13 6.59
N VAL A 139 -4.85 -15.87 6.04
CA VAL A 139 -5.14 -16.99 5.12
C VAL A 139 -5.82 -18.15 5.85
N GLU A 140 -5.44 -18.44 7.09
CA GLU A 140 -6.02 -19.52 7.90
C GLU A 140 -7.46 -19.22 8.31
N ASN A 141 -7.78 -17.96 8.64
CA ASN A 141 -9.08 -17.56 9.17
C ASN A 141 -10.04 -16.97 8.12
N CYS A 142 -9.59 -16.78 6.90
CA CYS A 142 -10.45 -16.32 5.81
C CYS A 142 -10.61 -17.38 4.72
N THR A 143 -11.73 -17.36 4.04
CA THR A 143 -11.84 -17.93 2.70
C THR A 143 -11.27 -16.92 1.70
N SER A 144 -10.69 -17.39 0.60
CA SER A 144 -10.19 -16.49 -0.43
C SER A 144 -10.70 -16.89 -1.79
N GLU A 145 -11.19 -15.93 -2.56
CA GLU A 145 -11.67 -16.15 -3.92
C GLU A 145 -11.08 -15.12 -4.90
N ARG A 146 -10.80 -15.58 -6.12
CA ARG A 146 -10.47 -14.69 -7.23
C ARG A 146 -11.76 -14.02 -7.71
N THR A 147 -11.78 -12.70 -7.74
CA THR A 147 -12.97 -11.93 -8.12
C THR A 147 -12.58 -10.58 -8.70
N THR A 148 -13.58 -9.81 -9.12
CA THR A 148 -13.44 -8.42 -9.56
C THR A 148 -14.13 -7.48 -8.59
N LEU A 149 -13.51 -6.32 -8.33
CA LEU A 149 -14.14 -5.20 -7.66
C LEU A 149 -14.02 -3.98 -8.59
N ASN A 150 -15.14 -3.37 -8.95
CA ASN A 150 -15.21 -2.21 -9.86
C ASN A 150 -14.38 -2.37 -11.16
N GLY A 151 -14.34 -3.59 -11.72
CA GLY A 151 -13.59 -3.91 -12.94
C GLY A 151 -12.14 -4.32 -12.74
N TYR A 152 -11.59 -4.20 -11.53
CA TYR A 152 -10.23 -4.61 -11.20
C TYR A 152 -10.20 -6.05 -10.68
N LEU A 153 -9.32 -6.87 -11.25
CA LEU A 153 -9.09 -8.23 -10.77
C LEU A 153 -8.28 -8.23 -9.48
N GLY A 154 -8.63 -9.15 -8.60
CA GLY A 154 -7.95 -9.32 -7.32
C GLY A 154 -8.44 -10.55 -6.58
N ARG A 155 -8.15 -10.60 -5.30
CA ARG A 155 -8.58 -11.65 -4.41
C ARG A 155 -9.30 -11.05 -3.20
N ARG A 156 -10.53 -11.55 -2.94
CA ARG A 156 -11.29 -11.22 -1.73
C ARG A 156 -10.96 -12.24 -0.66
N PHE A 157 -10.60 -11.74 0.53
CA PHE A 157 -10.46 -12.53 1.74
C PHE A 157 -11.66 -12.25 2.63
N THR A 158 -12.49 -13.28 2.86
CA THR A 158 -13.70 -13.16 3.67
C THR A 158 -13.52 -13.96 4.96
N SER A 159 -13.67 -13.29 6.08
CA SER A 159 -13.54 -13.90 7.41
C SER A 159 -14.55 -15.03 7.62
N LYS A 160 -14.06 -16.17 8.09
CA LYS A 160 -14.86 -17.31 8.54
C LYS A 160 -15.55 -17.04 9.89
N ILE A 161 -15.16 -15.97 10.59
CA ILE A 161 -15.57 -15.64 11.96
C ILE A 161 -16.77 -14.69 11.95
N ASN A 162 -16.68 -13.57 11.19
CA ASN A 162 -17.72 -12.54 11.20
C ASN A 162 -18.29 -12.19 9.81
N GLY A 163 -17.74 -12.76 8.74
CA GLY A 163 -18.19 -12.52 7.36
C GLY A 163 -17.68 -11.22 6.73
N GLU A 164 -16.95 -10.36 7.47
CA GLU A 164 -16.31 -9.18 6.93
C GLU A 164 -15.23 -9.55 5.93
N SER A 165 -14.90 -8.65 5.01
CA SER A 165 -13.94 -8.97 3.95
C SER A 165 -13.06 -7.79 3.56
N ILE A 166 -11.85 -8.12 3.05
CA ILE A 166 -10.96 -7.18 2.37
C ILE A 166 -10.71 -7.66 0.94
N PHE A 167 -10.45 -6.71 0.06
CA PHE A 167 -10.06 -6.98 -1.33
C PHE A 167 -8.61 -6.56 -1.55
N LEU A 168 -7.79 -7.46 -2.09
CA LEU A 168 -6.41 -7.22 -2.47
C LEU A 168 -6.32 -7.34 -4.01
N PRO A 169 -6.04 -6.24 -4.74
CA PRO A 169 -5.90 -6.28 -6.20
C PRO A 169 -4.71 -7.15 -6.64
N PHE A 170 -4.78 -7.69 -7.86
CA PHE A 170 -3.63 -8.28 -8.54
C PHE A 170 -2.70 -7.16 -9.01
N ALA A 171 -1.97 -6.60 -8.06
CA ALA A 171 -1.09 -5.45 -8.29
C ALA A 171 0.14 -5.79 -9.15
N GLY A 172 0.51 -7.08 -9.26
CA GLY A 172 1.78 -7.47 -9.85
C GLY A 172 2.96 -7.02 -8.98
N TYR A 173 4.10 -6.84 -9.61
CA TYR A 173 5.34 -6.32 -8.98
C TYR A 173 6.16 -5.53 -9.98
N ILE A 174 7.09 -4.72 -9.48
CA ILE A 174 8.05 -3.99 -10.31
C ILE A 174 9.43 -4.64 -10.15
N ASP A 175 10.07 -4.96 -11.29
CA ASP A 175 11.44 -5.44 -11.41
C ASP A 175 12.22 -4.45 -12.26
N GLY A 176 13.25 -3.84 -11.67
CA GLY A 176 13.88 -2.67 -12.27
C GLY A 176 12.85 -1.56 -12.51
N THR A 177 12.60 -1.23 -13.77
CA THR A 177 11.59 -0.25 -14.20
C THR A 177 10.30 -0.89 -14.71
N SER A 178 10.21 -2.24 -14.74
CA SER A 178 9.16 -2.97 -15.45
C SER A 178 8.08 -3.49 -14.51
N LEU A 179 6.82 -3.11 -14.76
CA LEU A 179 5.67 -3.71 -14.09
C LEU A 179 5.34 -5.08 -14.69
N SER A 180 5.40 -6.11 -13.86
CA SER A 180 5.16 -7.51 -14.23
C SER A 180 3.92 -8.07 -13.55
N ASN A 181 3.23 -9.01 -14.19
CA ASN A 181 2.10 -9.77 -13.66
C ASN A 181 0.91 -8.94 -13.13
N HIS A 182 0.81 -7.65 -13.48
CA HIS A 182 -0.33 -6.82 -13.15
C HIS A 182 -1.63 -7.44 -13.73
N GLY A 183 -2.68 -7.50 -12.92
CA GLY A 183 -3.96 -8.11 -13.29
C GLY A 183 -4.00 -9.64 -13.22
N SER A 184 -2.88 -10.31 -12.92
CA SER A 184 -2.83 -11.78 -12.78
C SER A 184 -2.41 -12.24 -11.39
N ASP A 185 -1.45 -11.56 -10.77
CA ASP A 185 -0.82 -11.94 -9.52
C ASP A 185 -0.79 -10.78 -8.53
N GLY A 186 -0.77 -11.07 -7.23
CA GLY A 186 -0.61 -10.08 -6.18
C GLY A 186 0.58 -10.43 -5.28
N TYR A 187 1.38 -9.41 -4.98
CA TYR A 187 2.55 -9.49 -4.09
C TYR A 187 2.49 -8.35 -3.09
N TYR A 188 2.56 -8.69 -1.81
CA TYR A 188 2.39 -7.75 -0.71
C TYR A 188 3.47 -7.96 0.34
N TRP A 189 4.32 -6.95 0.56
CA TRP A 189 5.39 -7.04 1.54
C TRP A 189 4.89 -7.26 2.95
N SER A 190 5.61 -8.12 3.69
CA SER A 190 5.57 -8.15 5.16
C SER A 190 6.78 -7.42 5.74
N SER A 191 6.70 -7.06 7.03
CA SER A 191 7.83 -6.52 7.78
C SER A 191 8.89 -7.58 8.14
N SER A 192 8.60 -8.87 7.93
CA SER A 192 9.47 -9.96 8.36
C SER A 192 10.63 -10.18 7.39
N LEU A 193 11.85 -10.24 7.93
CA LEU A 193 13.06 -10.54 7.18
C LEU A 193 13.11 -12.02 6.76
N GLY A 194 13.39 -12.28 5.48
CA GLY A 194 13.68 -13.63 4.99
C GLY A 194 15.18 -13.98 5.08
N SER A 195 16.01 -13.08 4.56
CA SER A 195 17.49 -13.16 4.61
C SER A 195 18.09 -11.80 4.23
N SER A 196 19.41 -11.74 4.10
CA SER A 196 20.08 -10.53 3.59
C SER A 196 19.62 -10.11 2.19
N ALA A 197 19.10 -11.03 1.37
CA ALA A 197 18.63 -10.76 0.01
C ALA A 197 17.10 -10.79 -0.12
N TYR A 198 16.38 -11.41 0.81
CA TYR A 198 14.95 -11.70 0.67
C TYR A 198 14.12 -11.13 1.82
N GLY A 199 12.94 -10.55 1.47
CA GLY A 199 11.86 -10.23 2.39
C GLY A 199 10.72 -11.24 2.27
N TYR A 200 9.98 -11.52 3.37
CA TYR A 200 8.75 -12.28 3.27
C TYR A 200 7.61 -11.44 2.71
N ASN A 201 6.70 -12.10 2.01
CA ASN A 201 5.52 -11.49 1.43
C ASN A 201 4.32 -12.45 1.42
N LEU A 202 3.13 -11.90 1.20
CA LEU A 202 1.96 -12.62 0.74
C LEU A 202 1.97 -12.62 -0.79
N GLY A 203 2.18 -13.79 -1.39
CA GLY A 203 2.01 -14.00 -2.83
C GLY A 203 0.70 -14.72 -3.13
N PHE A 204 -0.02 -14.30 -4.16
CA PHE A 204 -1.18 -15.06 -4.65
C PHE A 204 -1.34 -14.91 -6.16
N TYR A 205 -1.65 -16.03 -6.82
CA TYR A 205 -1.84 -16.15 -8.26
C TYR A 205 -2.90 -17.21 -8.56
N SER A 206 -3.01 -17.66 -9.81
CA SER A 206 -4.04 -18.61 -10.23
C SER A 206 -4.03 -19.94 -9.46
N SER A 207 -2.84 -20.40 -9.05
CA SER A 207 -2.65 -21.69 -8.36
C SER A 207 -2.88 -21.67 -6.86
N GLY A 208 -2.89 -20.49 -6.21
CA GLY A 208 -3.08 -20.44 -4.76
C GLY A 208 -2.70 -19.15 -4.08
N VAL A 209 -2.65 -19.23 -2.74
CA VAL A 209 -2.27 -18.16 -1.82
C VAL A 209 -1.12 -18.66 -0.96
N TYR A 210 -0.07 -17.88 -0.88
CA TYR A 210 1.19 -18.23 -0.22
C TYR A 210 1.55 -17.14 0.80
N PRO A 211 1.15 -17.28 2.08
CA PRO A 211 1.26 -16.23 3.09
C PRO A 211 2.67 -16.02 3.63
N ALA A 212 3.61 -16.85 3.25
CA ALA A 212 5.01 -16.78 3.67
C ALA A 212 5.94 -17.10 2.49
N TYR A 213 5.63 -16.50 1.35
CA TYR A 213 6.55 -16.51 0.21
C TYR A 213 7.70 -15.53 0.48
N TYR A 214 8.77 -15.57 -0.29
CA TYR A 214 9.91 -14.65 -0.13
C TYR A 214 10.48 -14.31 -1.51
N ASP A 215 10.81 -13.04 -1.68
CA ASP A 215 11.33 -12.49 -2.93
C ASP A 215 12.48 -11.51 -2.67
N ASN A 216 13.19 -11.17 -3.74
CA ASN A 216 14.27 -10.19 -3.68
C ASN A 216 13.79 -8.86 -3.10
N ARG A 217 14.52 -8.33 -2.12
CA ARG A 217 14.15 -7.12 -1.38
C ARG A 217 14.07 -5.87 -2.26
N PHE A 218 14.73 -5.86 -3.40
CA PHE A 218 14.68 -4.76 -4.35
C PHE A 218 13.39 -4.72 -5.19
N TYR A 219 12.60 -5.79 -5.27
CA TYR A 219 11.34 -5.73 -6.00
C TYR A 219 10.37 -4.71 -5.40
N GLY A 220 9.68 -3.99 -6.28
CA GLY A 220 8.60 -3.09 -5.88
C GLY A 220 7.29 -3.85 -5.67
N PHE A 221 6.84 -4.02 -4.42
CA PHE A 221 5.55 -4.64 -4.08
C PHE A 221 4.61 -3.64 -3.41
N SER A 222 3.31 -3.90 -3.50
CA SER A 222 2.31 -3.17 -2.73
C SER A 222 2.43 -3.44 -1.23
N VAL A 223 1.92 -2.52 -0.41
CA VAL A 223 1.79 -2.70 1.04
C VAL A 223 0.32 -2.52 1.44
N ARG A 224 -0.21 -3.50 2.19
CA ARG A 224 -1.50 -3.44 2.86
C ARG A 224 -1.25 -3.33 4.36
N ALA A 225 -1.58 -2.19 4.94
CA ALA A 225 -1.33 -1.91 6.35
C ALA A 225 -2.25 -2.69 7.29
N VAL A 226 -1.80 -2.83 8.56
CA VAL A 226 -2.54 -3.40 9.69
C VAL A 226 -2.45 -2.50 10.92
N GLN A 227 -3.37 -2.68 11.86
CA GLN A 227 -3.32 -2.10 13.21
C GLN A 227 -3.85 -3.10 14.25
#